data_dd412a6d53bfe29eb9b8986cb3fff5ca
#
_entry.id   dd412a6d53bfe29eb9b8986cb3fff5ca
#
_cell.length_a   1.000
_cell.length_b   1.000
_cell.length_c   1.000
_cell.angle_alpha   90.00
_cell.angle_beta   90.00
_cell.angle_gamma   90.00
#
_symmetry.space_group_name_H-M   'P 1'
#
loop_
_entity.id
_entity.type
_entity.pdbx_description
1 polymer ?
#
loop_
_entity_poly.entity_id
_entity_poly.type
_entity_poly.pdbx_seq_one_letter_code
_entity_poly.pdbx_strand_id
1 'polypeptide(L)'
;EWQKQFEKTGLRCPKTGVEMTFVGGNNVVDTNISLDRIDNKRNYELGNVQFVTNMYNKIKSFYKEKDINAFCYQRIKMIEKYERL
;
A
#
# COMPACT_ATOMS: atom_id res chain seq x y z
N GLU A 1 3.67 -17.18 0.54
CA GLU A 1 3.06 -15.96 0.00
C GLU A 1 4.06 -14.82 -0.17
N TRP A 2 4.76 -14.46 0.88
CA TRP A 2 5.72 -13.35 0.78
C TRP A 2 6.85 -13.65 -0.21
N GLN A 3 7.28 -14.90 -0.33
CA GLN A 3 8.31 -15.28 -1.30
C GLN A 3 7.88 -15.02 -2.73
N LYS A 4 6.65 -15.37 -3.07
CA LYS A 4 6.09 -15.12 -4.40
C LYS A 4 5.98 -13.63 -4.70
N GLN A 5 5.54 -12.86 -3.74
CA GLN A 5 5.46 -11.42 -3.88
C GLN A 5 6.87 -10.81 -4.04
N PHE A 6 7.82 -11.26 -3.23
CA PHE A 6 9.20 -10.82 -3.30
C PHE A 6 9.82 -11.08 -4.67
N GLU A 7 9.64 -12.27 -5.21
CA GLU A 7 10.13 -12.62 -6.53
C GLU A 7 9.52 -11.76 -7.63
N LYS A 8 8.26 -11.39 -7.46
CA LYS A 8 7.51 -10.64 -8.47
C LYS A 8 7.76 -9.13 -8.40
N THR A 9 7.84 -8.57 -7.21
CA THR A 9 7.89 -7.12 -7.00
C THR A 9 9.14 -6.64 -6.28
N GLY A 10 10.01 -7.58 -5.82
CA GLY A 10 11.13 -7.24 -4.95
C GLY A 10 10.63 -6.75 -3.59
N LEU A 11 11.32 -5.75 -3.05
CA LEU A 11 10.93 -5.13 -1.77
C LEU A 11 9.99 -3.94 -1.96
N ARG A 12 9.39 -3.79 -3.14
CA ARG A 12 8.53 -2.64 -3.42
C ARG A 12 7.08 -2.97 -3.14
N CYS A 13 6.38 -1.99 -2.57
CA CYS A 13 4.94 -2.08 -2.36
C CYS A 13 4.23 -2.19 -3.71
N PRO A 14 3.40 -3.22 -3.94
CA PRO A 14 2.73 -3.39 -5.24
C PRO A 14 1.70 -2.29 -5.53
N LYS A 15 1.31 -1.53 -4.53
CA LYS A 15 0.29 -0.48 -4.67
C LYS A 15 0.89 0.91 -4.88
N THR A 16 2.09 1.16 -4.40
CA THR A 16 2.70 2.50 -4.44
C THR A 16 4.05 2.52 -5.14
N GLY A 17 4.69 1.37 -5.33
CA GLY A 17 6.04 1.28 -5.86
C GLY A 17 7.13 1.70 -4.88
N VAL A 18 6.77 2.09 -3.68
CA VAL A 18 7.73 2.51 -2.65
C VAL A 18 8.49 1.31 -2.11
N GLU A 19 9.79 1.44 -1.94
CA GLU A 19 10.61 0.39 -1.33
C GLU A 19 10.22 0.21 0.13
N MET A 20 9.93 -1.04 0.52
CA MET A 20 9.51 -1.36 1.87
C MET A 20 10.71 -1.58 2.77
N THR A 21 10.57 -1.22 4.05
CA THR A 21 11.61 -1.32 5.06
C THR A 21 11.23 -2.30 6.18
N PHE A 22 12.22 -2.66 7.00
CA PHE A 22 12.06 -3.58 8.14
C PHE A 22 12.69 -2.94 9.38
N VAL A 23 12.31 -1.72 9.70
CA VAL A 23 12.85 -1.00 10.85
C VAL A 23 12.11 -1.46 12.10
N GLY A 24 12.88 -1.99 13.08
CA GLY A 24 12.32 -2.39 14.36
C GLY A 24 12.14 -1.19 15.31
N GLY A 25 11.52 -1.45 16.45
CA GLY A 25 11.32 -0.46 17.50
C GLY A 25 9.84 -0.23 17.81
N ASN A 26 9.58 0.73 18.71
CA ASN A 26 8.23 1.01 19.18
C ASN A 26 7.47 1.99 18.31
N ASN A 27 8.14 2.68 17.39
CA ASN A 27 7.52 3.66 16.51
C ASN A 27 7.04 2.99 15.23
N VAL A 28 5.90 3.45 14.74
CA VAL A 28 5.37 3.00 13.45
C VAL A 28 6.11 3.71 12.33
N VAL A 29 6.70 2.94 11.42
CA VAL A 29 7.40 3.46 10.25
C VAL A 29 6.53 3.27 9.02
N ASP A 30 6.21 4.36 8.34
CA ASP A 30 5.26 4.37 7.22
C ASP A 30 5.69 3.47 6.06
N THR A 31 6.98 3.34 5.81
CA THR A 31 7.52 2.50 4.73
C THR A 31 7.69 1.04 5.13
N ASN A 32 7.50 0.69 6.41
CA ASN A 32 7.65 -0.69 6.85
C ASN A 32 6.62 -1.60 6.21
N ILE A 33 7.04 -2.86 6.04
CA ILE A 33 6.18 -3.92 5.50
C ILE A 33 4.99 -4.17 6.43
N SER A 34 3.81 -4.35 5.85
CA SER A 34 2.58 -4.62 6.58
C SER A 34 1.75 -5.64 5.81
N LEU A 35 1.10 -6.55 6.52
CA LEU A 35 0.24 -7.55 5.91
C LEU A 35 -1.15 -6.97 5.65
N ASP A 36 -1.60 -7.07 4.42
CA ASP A 36 -2.89 -6.56 3.96
C ASP A 36 -3.75 -7.68 3.38
N ARG A 37 -5.05 -7.64 3.63
CA ARG A 37 -6.02 -8.49 2.95
C ARG A 37 -6.42 -7.84 1.63
N ILE A 38 -6.30 -8.60 0.54
CA ILE A 38 -6.68 -8.12 -0.79
C ILE A 38 -8.18 -7.80 -0.80
N ASP A 39 -8.98 -8.72 -0.27
CA ASP A 39 -10.42 -8.51 -0.07
C ASP A 39 -10.69 -8.46 1.44
N ASN A 40 -11.11 -7.30 1.94
CA ASN A 40 -11.37 -7.08 3.37
C ASN A 40 -12.56 -7.89 3.90
N LYS A 41 -13.39 -8.43 3.01
CA LYS A 41 -14.52 -9.28 3.38
C LYS A 41 -14.11 -10.72 3.67
N ARG A 42 -12.89 -11.09 3.29
CA ARG A 42 -12.33 -12.41 3.51
C ARG A 42 -11.27 -12.36 4.60
N ASN A 43 -10.98 -13.51 5.19
CA ASN A 43 -9.98 -13.63 6.25
C ASN A 43 -8.56 -13.58 5.70
N TYR A 44 -7.57 -13.54 6.62
CA TYR A 44 -6.17 -13.73 6.27
C TYR A 44 -5.98 -15.20 5.88
N GLU A 45 -5.96 -15.45 4.57
CA GLU A 45 -5.83 -16.78 4.02
C GLU A 45 -4.99 -16.73 2.74
N LEU A 46 -4.46 -17.89 2.34
CA LEU A 46 -3.69 -17.97 1.10
C LEU A 46 -4.51 -17.44 -0.07
N GLY A 47 -3.87 -16.63 -0.90
CA GLY A 47 -4.52 -15.99 -2.03
C GLY A 47 -5.23 -14.69 -1.69
N ASN A 48 -5.41 -14.38 -0.40
CA ASN A 48 -6.06 -13.14 0.03
C ASN A 48 -5.15 -12.20 0.81
N VAL A 49 -3.85 -12.44 0.82
CA VAL A 49 -2.90 -11.60 1.55
C VAL A 49 -1.82 -11.08 0.63
N GLN A 50 -1.35 -9.89 0.93
CA GLN A 50 -0.21 -9.28 0.26
C GLN A 50 0.54 -8.41 1.26
N PHE A 51 1.80 -8.10 0.94
CA PHE A 51 2.57 -7.16 1.74
C PHE A 51 2.56 -5.79 1.07
N VAL A 52 2.26 -4.77 1.86
CA VAL A 52 2.22 -3.37 1.42
C VAL A 52 2.95 -2.52 2.45
N THR A 53 3.16 -1.24 2.16
CA THR A 53 3.67 -0.32 3.16
C THR A 53 2.64 -0.09 4.27
N ASN A 54 3.10 0.17 5.47
CA ASN A 54 2.25 0.55 6.60
C ASN A 54 1.35 1.73 6.25
N MET A 55 1.88 2.72 5.54
CA MET A 55 1.11 3.89 5.15
C MET A 55 -0.08 3.51 4.27
N TYR A 56 0.14 2.68 3.26
CA TYR A 56 -0.94 2.24 2.38
C TYR A 56 -1.99 1.44 3.16
N ASN A 57 -1.54 0.54 4.04
CA ASN A 57 -2.44 -0.29 4.84
C ASN A 57 -3.31 0.56 5.78
N LYS A 58 -2.74 1.60 6.39
CA LYS A 58 -3.50 2.54 7.22
C LYS A 58 -4.60 3.25 6.42
N ILE A 59 -4.25 3.77 5.26
CA ILE A 59 -5.22 4.48 4.41
C ILE A 59 -6.34 3.53 4.01
N LYS A 60 -5.98 2.32 3.57
CA LYS A 60 -6.95 1.31 3.14
C LYS A 60 -7.87 0.86 4.27
N SER A 61 -7.44 0.91 5.53
CA SER A 61 -8.29 0.53 6.66
C SER A 61 -9.43 1.53 6.92
N PHE A 62 -9.33 2.76 6.40
CA PHE A 62 -10.35 3.79 6.55
C PHE A 62 -11.16 4.03 5.29
N TYR A 63 -10.59 3.78 4.12
CA TYR A 63 -11.21 4.11 2.83
C TYR A 63 -11.16 2.93 1.89
N LYS A 64 -12.17 2.81 1.03
CA LYS A 64 -12.16 1.81 -0.05
C LYS A 64 -11.13 2.19 -1.10
N GLU A 65 -10.51 1.20 -1.73
CA GLU A 65 -9.49 1.46 -2.76
C GLU A 65 -10.01 2.34 -3.90
N LYS A 66 -11.27 2.13 -4.33
CA LYS A 66 -11.85 2.98 -5.38
C LYS A 66 -11.88 4.44 -4.99
N ASP A 67 -12.15 4.74 -3.72
CA ASP A 67 -12.21 6.12 -3.22
C ASP A 67 -10.81 6.71 -3.08
N ILE A 68 -9.85 5.90 -2.64
CA ILE A 68 -8.44 6.30 -2.60
C ILE A 68 -7.96 6.64 -4.00
N ASN A 69 -8.25 5.78 -4.98
CA ASN A 69 -7.85 5.99 -6.37
C ASN A 69 -8.46 7.26 -6.95
N ALA A 70 -9.74 7.49 -6.71
CA ALA A 70 -10.43 8.71 -7.16
C ALA A 70 -9.81 9.96 -6.55
N PHE A 71 -9.54 9.93 -5.26
CA PHE A 71 -8.89 11.04 -4.55
C PHE A 71 -7.51 11.33 -5.13
N CYS A 72 -6.69 10.30 -5.31
CA CYS A 72 -5.34 10.45 -5.85
C CYS A 72 -5.36 10.99 -7.28
N TYR A 73 -6.28 10.49 -8.10
CA TYR A 73 -6.44 10.95 -9.48
C TYR A 73 -6.78 12.44 -9.52
N GLN A 74 -7.75 12.86 -8.72
CA GLN A 74 -8.14 14.27 -8.65
C GLN A 74 -7.00 15.14 -8.14
N ARG A 75 -6.27 14.67 -7.15
CA ARG A 75 -5.12 15.41 -6.60
C ARG A 75 -4.03 15.61 -7.66
N ILE A 76 -3.70 14.57 -8.41
CA ILE A 76 -2.70 14.64 -9.46
C ILE A 76 -3.14 15.63 -10.55
N LYS A 77 -4.40 15.59 -10.96
CA LYS A 77 -4.93 16.53 -11.95
C LYS A 77 -4.77 17.98 -11.51
N MET A 78 -4.99 18.27 -10.24
CA MET A 78 -4.85 19.63 -9.71
C MET A 78 -3.38 20.06 -9.67
N ILE A 79 -2.47 19.13 -9.34
CA ILE A 79 -1.02 19.39 -9.38
C ILE A 79 -0.60 19.74 -10.81
N GLU A 80 -1.01 18.93 -11.78
CA GLU A 80 -0.68 19.14 -13.18
C GLU A 80 -1.22 20.47 -13.71
N LYS A 81 -2.43 20.85 -13.28
CA LYS A 81 -3.09 22.04 -13.76
C LYS A 81 -2.56 23.33 -13.14
N TYR A 82 -2.29 23.31 -11.84
CA TYR A 82 -2.02 24.53 -11.08
C TYR A 82 -0.64 24.58 -10.40
N GLU A 83 -0.07 23.47 -10.05
CA GLU A 83 1.17 23.43 -9.26
C GLU A 83 2.39 22.99 -10.08
N ARG A 84 2.18 22.27 -11.15
CA ARG A 84 3.23 21.82 -12.11
C ARG A 84 4.42 21.16 -11.44
N LEU A 85 4.17 19.98 -10.91
CA LEU A 85 5.30 19.15 -10.49
C LEU A 85 6.11 18.69 -11.67
#